data_70ceb199c149ce6d04989f7eabc7e2fd
#
_entry.id   70ceb199c149ce6d04989f7eabc7e2fd
#
_cell.length_a   1.000
_cell.length_b   1.000
_cell.length_c   1.000
_cell.angle_alpha   90.00
_cell.angle_beta   90.00
_cell.angle_gamma   90.00
#
_symmetry.space_group_name_H-M   'P 1'
#
loop_
_entity.id
_entity.type
_entity.pdbx_description
1 polymer ?
#
loop_
_entity_poly.entity_id
_entity_poly.type
_entity_poly.pdbx_seq_one_letter_code
_entity_poly.pdbx_strand_id
1 'polypeptide(L)'
;MARKINLDNLPTIVLFVYNRATHLKKTILSLKKNKQYSNYDIVIFGDGPKNKQDEIKIKKIKLGVKNIKGFKSKKIYFNTKNKGLAKSIVNGINKVFKMKNINSVIILEDDLNFNKYFLDYMSRSLDKYKNSKNIGSVSAYSFFKKNPKYKNSLYLSPRHSSWAWGTWKN
;
A
#
# COMPACT_ATOMS: atom_id res chain seq x y z
N MET A 1 -12.84 -11.77 22.12
CA MET A 1 -13.18 -12.15 20.71
C MET A 1 -12.65 -11.12 19.73
N ALA A 2 -11.90 -11.54 18.72
CA ALA A 2 -11.42 -10.61 17.68
C ALA A 2 -12.61 -10.14 16.83
N ARG A 3 -12.85 -8.82 16.80
CA ARG A 3 -13.91 -8.20 15.99
C ARG A 3 -13.76 -8.61 14.54
N LYS A 4 -14.80 -9.10 13.86
CA LYS A 4 -14.76 -9.40 12.42
C LYS A 4 -14.46 -8.11 11.65
N ILE A 5 -13.58 -8.20 10.63
CA ILE A 5 -13.31 -7.06 9.74
C ILE A 5 -14.60 -6.80 8.95
N ASN A 6 -15.02 -5.54 8.92
CA ASN A 6 -16.10 -5.13 8.02
C ASN A 6 -15.57 -5.09 6.58
N LEU A 7 -16.02 -6.03 5.75
CA LEU A 7 -15.59 -6.16 4.35
C LEU A 7 -16.09 -5.03 3.45
N ASP A 8 -17.12 -4.30 3.87
CA ASP A 8 -17.69 -3.19 3.09
C ASP A 8 -16.84 -1.92 3.17
N ASN A 9 -15.97 -1.82 4.18
CA ASN A 9 -15.14 -0.64 4.47
C ASN A 9 -13.63 -0.96 4.51
N LEU A 10 -13.18 -1.83 3.61
CA LEU A 10 -11.76 -2.12 3.51
C LEU A 10 -10.97 -0.93 2.94
N PRO A 11 -9.75 -0.67 3.43
CA PRO A 11 -8.87 0.35 2.87
C PRO A 11 -8.48 -0.01 1.44
N THR A 12 -8.39 0.98 0.56
CA THR A 12 -7.87 0.78 -0.79
C THR A 12 -6.36 0.63 -0.76
N ILE A 13 -5.83 -0.40 -1.44
CA ILE A 13 -4.39 -0.57 -1.61
C ILE A 13 -3.91 0.39 -2.69
N VAL A 14 -2.91 1.21 -2.38
CA VAL A 14 -2.26 2.13 -3.32
C VAL A 14 -0.81 1.70 -3.49
N LEU A 15 -0.49 1.15 -4.65
CA LEU A 15 0.83 0.61 -4.96
C LEU A 15 1.59 1.53 -5.91
N PHE A 16 2.76 1.99 -5.48
CA PHE A 16 3.66 2.78 -6.31
C PHE A 16 4.74 1.89 -6.92
N VAL A 17 4.91 2.00 -8.24
CA VAL A 17 5.86 1.19 -9.02
C VAL A 17 6.73 2.07 -9.91
N TYR A 18 7.95 1.63 -10.20
CA TYR A 18 8.82 2.36 -11.10
C TYR A 18 9.43 1.44 -12.20
N ASN A 19 10.63 0.91 -11.97
CA ASN A 19 11.42 0.18 -12.98
C ASN A 19 11.94 -1.18 -12.52
N ARG A 20 11.41 -1.75 -11.40
CA ARG A 20 11.89 -2.97 -10.73
C ARG A 20 10.90 -4.13 -10.88
N ALA A 21 10.78 -4.70 -12.09
CA ALA A 21 9.78 -5.73 -12.41
C ALA A 21 9.87 -7.00 -11.53
N THR A 22 11.10 -7.44 -11.20
CA THR A 22 11.30 -8.61 -10.32
C THR A 22 10.82 -8.34 -8.89
N HIS A 23 11.06 -7.14 -8.36
CA HIS A 23 10.57 -6.74 -7.04
C HIS A 23 9.05 -6.66 -7.03
N LEU A 24 8.45 -5.98 -8.01
CA LEU A 24 7.00 -5.94 -8.17
C LEU A 24 6.37 -7.34 -8.13
N LYS A 25 6.94 -8.31 -8.88
CA LYS A 25 6.45 -9.69 -8.87
C LYS A 25 6.47 -10.29 -7.47
N LYS A 26 7.59 -10.14 -6.72
CA LYS A 26 7.73 -10.64 -5.35
C LYS A 26 6.73 -9.97 -4.40
N THR A 27 6.59 -8.65 -4.49
CA THR A 27 5.65 -7.86 -3.69
C THR A 27 4.22 -8.33 -3.89
N ILE A 28 3.77 -8.49 -5.14
CA ILE A 28 2.41 -8.98 -5.44
C ILE A 28 2.21 -10.42 -4.96
N LEU A 29 3.19 -11.30 -5.14
CA LEU A 29 3.09 -12.68 -4.66
C LEU A 29 2.98 -12.74 -3.12
N SER A 30 3.75 -11.90 -2.39
CA SER A 30 3.66 -11.84 -0.94
C SER A 30 2.32 -11.27 -0.46
N LEU A 31 1.81 -10.24 -1.14
CA LEU A 31 0.51 -9.66 -0.84
C LEU A 31 -0.63 -10.67 -1.02
N LYS A 32 -0.58 -11.49 -2.06
CA LYS A 32 -1.55 -12.56 -2.34
C LYS A 32 -1.54 -13.72 -1.34
N LYS A 33 -0.52 -13.84 -0.48
CA LYS A 33 -0.53 -14.79 0.65
C LYS A 33 -1.54 -14.41 1.74
N ASN A 34 -2.05 -13.20 1.75
CA ASN A 34 -3.10 -12.76 2.66
C ASN A 34 -4.45 -13.33 2.20
N LYS A 35 -5.13 -14.12 3.05
CA LYS A 35 -6.35 -14.89 2.68
C LYS A 35 -7.46 -14.05 2.05
N GLN A 36 -7.57 -12.78 2.40
CA GLN A 36 -8.66 -11.90 1.97
C GLN A 36 -8.22 -10.86 0.92
N TYR A 37 -7.06 -11.03 0.29
CA TYR A 37 -6.54 -10.03 -0.68
C TYR A 37 -7.53 -9.76 -1.83
N SER A 38 -8.34 -10.73 -2.19
CA SER A 38 -9.34 -10.63 -3.27
C SER A 38 -10.50 -9.68 -2.95
N ASN A 39 -10.69 -9.31 -1.69
CA ASN A 39 -11.73 -8.35 -1.28
C ASN A 39 -11.26 -6.89 -1.38
N TYR A 40 -9.97 -6.66 -1.65
CA TYR A 40 -9.40 -5.31 -1.70
C TYR A 40 -9.39 -4.74 -3.11
N ASP A 41 -9.71 -3.45 -3.18
CA ASP A 41 -9.44 -2.65 -4.37
C ASP A 41 -7.95 -2.28 -4.40
N ILE A 42 -7.33 -2.29 -5.59
CA ILE A 42 -5.95 -1.87 -5.78
C ILE A 42 -5.85 -0.78 -6.84
N VAL A 43 -5.17 0.31 -6.49
CA VAL A 43 -4.83 1.40 -7.42
C VAL A 43 -3.32 1.43 -7.57
N ILE A 44 -2.83 1.32 -8.80
CA ILE A 44 -1.41 1.24 -9.10
C ILE A 44 -0.97 2.51 -9.82
N PHE A 45 0.04 3.17 -9.28
CA PHE A 45 0.68 4.34 -9.88
C PHE A 45 2.09 3.99 -10.32
N GLY A 46 2.37 4.16 -11.61
CA GLY A 46 3.71 4.04 -12.18
C GLY A 46 4.28 5.41 -12.54
N ASP A 47 5.53 5.66 -12.18
CA ASP A 47 6.20 6.89 -12.60
C ASP A 47 6.77 6.76 -14.03
N GLY A 48 7.01 7.90 -14.66
CA GLY A 48 7.59 7.97 -16.00
C GLY A 48 9.11 7.72 -16.01
N PRO A 49 9.71 7.50 -17.20
CA PRO A 49 11.13 7.25 -17.33
C PRO A 49 11.96 8.52 -17.05
N LYS A 50 13.15 8.34 -16.47
CA LYS A 50 14.19 9.38 -16.37
C LYS A 50 15.08 9.43 -17.62
N ASN A 51 15.24 8.29 -18.28
CA ASN A 51 16.12 8.11 -19.44
C ASN A 51 15.63 6.94 -20.31
N LYS A 52 16.31 6.71 -21.46
CA LYS A 52 15.96 5.64 -22.40
C LYS A 52 16.06 4.22 -21.80
N GLN A 53 16.98 3.98 -20.86
CA GLN A 53 17.09 2.67 -20.21
C GLN A 53 15.88 2.39 -19.32
N ASP A 54 15.35 3.40 -18.65
CA ASP A 54 14.13 3.28 -17.86
C ASP A 54 12.90 2.97 -18.72
N GLU A 55 12.82 3.49 -19.94
CA GLU A 55 11.70 3.20 -20.83
C GLU A 55 11.51 1.70 -21.06
N ILE A 56 12.62 0.96 -21.28
CA ILE A 56 12.58 -0.50 -21.47
C ILE A 56 12.09 -1.20 -20.20
N LYS A 57 12.61 -0.77 -19.03
CA LYS A 57 12.22 -1.34 -17.74
C LYS A 57 10.76 -1.05 -17.42
N ILE A 58 10.29 0.17 -17.70
CA ILE A 58 8.90 0.58 -17.47
C ILE A 58 7.94 -0.15 -18.41
N LYS A 59 8.33 -0.47 -19.64
CA LYS A 59 7.52 -1.35 -20.52
C LYS A 59 7.27 -2.71 -19.85
N LYS A 60 8.29 -3.31 -19.22
CA LYS A 60 8.14 -4.57 -18.44
C LYS A 60 7.21 -4.39 -17.25
N ILE A 61 7.31 -3.27 -16.51
CA ILE A 61 6.40 -2.95 -15.41
C ILE A 61 4.96 -2.83 -15.91
N LYS A 62 4.71 -2.10 -17.00
CA LYS A 62 3.36 -1.94 -17.58
C LYS A 62 2.73 -3.29 -17.92
N LEU A 63 3.49 -4.22 -18.49
CA LEU A 63 3.04 -5.59 -18.74
C LEU A 63 2.77 -6.33 -17.43
N GLY A 64 3.68 -6.23 -16.45
CA GLY A 64 3.54 -6.84 -15.14
C GLY A 64 2.26 -6.40 -14.43
N VAL A 65 1.98 -5.10 -14.36
CA VAL A 65 0.77 -4.59 -13.68
C VAL A 65 -0.52 -4.93 -14.43
N LYS A 66 -0.50 -5.02 -15.77
CA LYS A 66 -1.66 -5.49 -16.54
C LYS A 66 -2.05 -6.92 -16.13
N ASN A 67 -1.06 -7.77 -15.90
CA ASN A 67 -1.25 -9.18 -15.55
C ASN A 67 -1.59 -9.43 -14.07
N ILE A 68 -1.59 -8.42 -13.21
CA ILE A 68 -2.06 -8.56 -11.82
C ILE A 68 -3.57 -8.82 -11.84
N LYS A 69 -3.98 -9.97 -11.31
CA LYS A 69 -5.38 -10.41 -11.20
C LYS A 69 -5.72 -10.80 -9.77
N GLY A 70 -7.01 -10.98 -9.48
CA GLY A 70 -7.51 -11.54 -8.23
C GLY A 70 -7.83 -10.52 -7.14
N PHE A 71 -7.62 -9.24 -7.33
CA PHE A 71 -8.17 -8.17 -6.49
C PHE A 71 -9.62 -7.88 -6.86
N LYS A 72 -10.42 -7.31 -5.94
CA LYS A 72 -11.81 -6.91 -6.16
C LYS A 72 -11.94 -5.99 -7.38
N SER A 73 -11.13 -4.95 -7.42
CA SER A 73 -10.96 -4.09 -8.58
C SER A 73 -9.51 -3.66 -8.75
N LYS A 74 -9.14 -3.24 -9.96
CA LYS A 74 -7.80 -2.75 -10.27
C LYS A 74 -7.88 -1.51 -11.16
N LYS A 75 -7.25 -0.40 -10.73
CA LYS A 75 -7.03 0.79 -11.55
C LYS A 75 -5.54 1.04 -11.72
N ILE A 76 -5.12 1.50 -12.91
CA ILE A 76 -3.71 1.69 -13.26
C ILE A 76 -3.53 3.08 -13.85
N TYR A 77 -2.54 3.82 -13.34
CA TYR A 77 -2.14 5.14 -13.82
C TYR A 77 -0.63 5.17 -14.02
N PHE A 78 -0.19 5.72 -15.16
CA PHE A 78 1.23 5.95 -15.43
C PHE A 78 1.48 7.41 -15.77
N ASN A 79 2.50 7.99 -15.20
CA ASN A 79 3.02 9.28 -15.63
C ASN A 79 3.77 9.14 -16.96
N THR A 80 3.69 10.13 -17.81
CA THR A 80 4.47 10.20 -19.06
C THR A 80 5.92 10.60 -18.81
N LYS A 81 6.16 11.48 -17.83
CA LYS A 81 7.48 11.96 -17.40
C LYS A 81 7.72 11.58 -15.94
N ASN A 82 8.98 11.44 -15.57
CA ASN A 82 9.35 11.17 -14.18
C ASN A 82 9.02 12.37 -13.29
N LYS A 83 8.31 12.11 -12.20
CA LYS A 83 7.93 13.11 -11.19
C LYS A 83 8.71 12.94 -9.88
N GLY A 84 9.38 11.80 -9.73
CA GLY A 84 10.01 11.39 -8.48
C GLY A 84 9.03 10.79 -7.48
N LEU A 85 9.57 10.02 -6.53
CA LEU A 85 8.77 9.22 -5.60
C LEU A 85 7.85 10.09 -4.73
N ALA A 86 8.39 11.12 -4.08
CA ALA A 86 7.61 11.95 -3.15
C ALA A 86 6.39 12.61 -3.83
N LYS A 87 6.60 13.25 -4.99
CA LYS A 87 5.50 13.86 -5.75
C LYS A 87 4.50 12.82 -6.26
N SER A 88 4.98 11.64 -6.67
CA SER A 88 4.12 10.55 -7.12
C SER A 88 3.24 10.03 -5.99
N ILE A 89 3.78 9.87 -4.77
CA ILE A 89 3.02 9.43 -3.60
C ILE A 89 1.94 10.47 -3.24
N VAL A 90 2.31 11.73 -3.05
CA VAL A 90 1.37 12.80 -2.68
C VAL A 90 0.25 12.93 -3.72
N ASN A 91 0.60 13.02 -5.00
CA ASN A 91 -0.40 13.13 -6.08
C ASN A 91 -1.29 11.89 -6.20
N GLY A 92 -0.71 10.70 -6.02
CA GLY A 92 -1.43 9.43 -6.07
C GLY A 92 -2.44 9.31 -4.94
N ILE A 93 -2.05 9.60 -3.71
CA ILE A 93 -2.93 9.57 -2.53
C ILE A 93 -4.07 10.59 -2.71
N ASN A 94 -3.75 11.84 -3.08
CA ASN A 94 -4.76 12.87 -3.32
C ASN A 94 -5.75 12.47 -4.43
N LYS A 95 -5.26 11.82 -5.50
CA LYS A 95 -6.12 11.30 -6.56
C LYS A 95 -7.04 10.19 -6.06
N VAL A 96 -6.54 9.28 -5.23
CA VAL A 96 -7.34 8.19 -4.68
C VAL A 96 -8.40 8.71 -3.73
N PHE A 97 -8.10 9.66 -2.84
CA PHE A 97 -9.07 10.24 -1.93
C PHE A 97 -10.16 11.10 -2.61
N LYS A 98 -9.95 11.51 -3.86
CA LYS A 98 -11.02 12.13 -4.69
C LYS A 98 -11.98 11.11 -5.30
N MET A 99 -11.68 9.81 -5.25
CA MET A 99 -12.59 8.76 -5.71
C MET A 99 -13.70 8.55 -4.69
N LYS A 100 -14.88 8.12 -5.18
CA LYS A 100 -16.05 7.85 -4.32
C LYS A 100 -15.77 6.68 -3.37
N ASN A 101 -16.29 6.76 -2.16
CA ASN A 101 -16.30 5.70 -1.14
C ASN A 101 -14.92 5.22 -0.66
N ILE A 102 -13.87 6.05 -0.78
CA ILE A 102 -12.55 5.75 -0.23
C ILE A 102 -12.31 6.62 0.99
N ASN A 103 -12.27 5.99 2.17
CA ASN A 103 -12.07 6.64 3.46
C ASN A 103 -10.68 6.40 4.04
N SER A 104 -10.02 5.33 3.64
CA SER A 104 -8.66 4.99 4.08
C SER A 104 -7.88 4.26 2.99
N VAL A 105 -6.57 4.34 3.07
CA VAL A 105 -5.65 3.74 2.09
C VAL A 105 -4.50 3.02 2.79
N ILE A 106 -3.98 1.96 2.14
CA ILE A 106 -2.72 1.30 2.49
C ILE A 106 -1.73 1.62 1.37
N ILE A 107 -0.65 2.31 1.69
CA ILE A 107 0.35 2.78 0.75
C ILE A 107 1.53 1.80 0.72
N LEU A 108 1.86 1.33 -0.48
CA LEU A 108 2.89 0.32 -0.72
C LEU A 108 3.85 0.75 -1.83
N GLU A 109 5.10 0.30 -1.71
CA GLU A 109 6.11 0.37 -2.76
C GLU A 109 6.38 -1.02 -3.36
N ASP A 110 7.04 -1.06 -4.52
CA ASP A 110 7.21 -2.29 -5.32
C ASP A 110 8.32 -3.23 -4.84
N ASP A 111 8.99 -2.94 -3.72
CA ASP A 111 10.10 -3.73 -3.15
C ASP A 111 9.82 -4.29 -1.75
N LEU A 112 8.56 -4.31 -1.34
CA LEU A 112 8.16 -4.78 -0.02
C LEU A 112 7.79 -6.28 -0.05
N ASN A 113 8.00 -6.96 1.06
CA ASN A 113 7.60 -8.35 1.25
C ASN A 113 6.72 -8.47 2.49
N PHE A 114 5.52 -9.03 2.34
CA PHE A 114 4.49 -9.07 3.36
C PHE A 114 4.30 -10.47 3.91
N ASN A 115 4.03 -10.56 5.22
CA ASN A 115 3.54 -11.80 5.81
C ASN A 115 2.03 -12.00 5.51
N LYS A 116 1.52 -13.19 5.79
CA LYS A 116 0.13 -13.57 5.51
C LYS A 116 -0.95 -12.86 6.35
N TYR A 117 -0.55 -12.07 7.34
CA TYR A 117 -1.45 -11.33 8.24
C TYR A 117 -1.41 -9.82 8.01
N PHE A 118 -0.62 -9.36 7.05
CA PHE A 118 -0.37 -7.94 6.80
C PHE A 118 -1.65 -7.15 6.55
N LEU A 119 -2.51 -7.61 5.63
CA LEU A 119 -3.75 -6.91 5.29
C LEU A 119 -4.75 -6.91 6.46
N ASP A 120 -4.84 -8.02 7.21
CA ASP A 120 -5.68 -8.10 8.41
C ASP A 120 -5.22 -7.08 9.47
N TYR A 121 -3.91 -7.03 9.74
CA TYR A 121 -3.33 -6.06 10.66
C TYR A 121 -3.62 -4.62 10.25
N MET A 122 -3.34 -4.26 9.00
CA MET A 122 -3.53 -2.89 8.50
C MET A 122 -4.99 -2.47 8.56
N SER A 123 -5.89 -3.32 8.11
CA SER A 123 -7.32 -2.99 8.09
C SER A 123 -7.91 -2.84 9.48
N ARG A 124 -7.58 -3.73 10.42
CA ARG A 124 -8.02 -3.61 11.82
C ARG A 124 -7.46 -2.35 12.48
N SER A 125 -6.20 -2.04 12.25
CA SER A 125 -5.56 -0.86 12.82
C SER A 125 -6.16 0.42 12.26
N LEU A 126 -6.38 0.49 10.94
CA LEU A 126 -7.05 1.63 10.32
C LEU A 126 -8.49 1.78 10.82
N ASP A 127 -9.27 0.70 10.96
CA ASP A 127 -10.63 0.78 11.52
C ASP A 127 -10.64 1.20 12.99
N LYS A 128 -9.71 0.67 13.80
CA LYS A 128 -9.61 0.98 15.24
C LYS A 128 -9.31 2.46 15.49
N TYR A 129 -8.43 3.07 14.70
CA TYR A 129 -7.91 4.40 14.95
C TYR A 129 -8.51 5.50 14.06
N LYS A 130 -9.51 5.18 13.21
CA LYS A 130 -10.10 6.13 12.25
C LYS A 130 -10.67 7.42 12.85
N ASN A 131 -11.08 7.39 14.14
CA ASN A 131 -11.62 8.55 14.84
C ASN A 131 -10.61 9.17 15.82
N SER A 132 -9.37 8.72 15.83
CA SER A 132 -8.34 9.22 16.74
C SER A 132 -7.69 10.48 16.18
N LYS A 133 -7.86 11.62 16.86
CA LYS A 133 -7.30 12.91 16.45
C LYS A 133 -5.75 12.96 16.55
N ASN A 134 -5.17 12.08 17.35
CA ASN A 134 -3.73 12.08 17.65
C ASN A 134 -2.93 11.07 16.82
N ILE A 135 -3.58 10.32 15.92
CA ILE A 135 -2.93 9.30 15.10
C ILE A 135 -3.10 9.66 13.63
N GLY A 136 -2.01 10.06 12.97
CA GLY A 136 -2.03 10.43 11.55
C GLY A 136 -1.83 9.27 10.58
N SER A 137 -1.23 8.17 11.05
CA SER A 137 -0.97 7.00 10.21
C SER A 137 -0.75 5.73 11.01
N VAL A 138 -0.89 4.58 10.35
CA VAL A 138 -0.53 3.25 10.85
C VAL A 138 0.59 2.70 9.99
N SER A 139 1.62 2.12 10.60
CA SER A 139 2.72 1.47 9.88
C SER A 139 2.81 -0.01 10.22
N ALA A 140 3.18 -0.82 9.23
CA ALA A 140 3.44 -2.24 9.43
C ALA A 140 4.92 -2.55 9.70
N TYR A 141 5.78 -1.56 9.65
CA TYR A 141 7.21 -1.69 9.93
C TYR A 141 7.58 -1.03 11.24
N SER A 142 8.36 -1.77 12.05
CA SER A 142 8.91 -1.29 13.31
C SER A 142 10.44 -1.15 13.21
N PHE A 143 10.95 0.01 13.59
CA PHE A 143 12.39 0.26 13.74
C PHE A 143 12.96 -0.35 15.04
N PHE A 144 12.09 -0.66 15.99
CA PHE A 144 12.54 -1.18 17.29
C PHE A 144 12.69 -2.70 17.24
N LYS A 145 13.80 -3.20 17.81
CA LYS A 145 13.95 -4.64 18.07
C LYS A 145 12.79 -5.10 18.95
N LYS A 146 12.30 -6.34 18.71
CA LYS A 146 11.26 -6.95 19.54
C LYS A 146 11.66 -6.85 21.00
N ASN A 147 10.89 -6.12 21.80
CA ASN A 147 10.98 -6.22 23.24
C ASN A 147 10.16 -7.44 23.67
N PRO A 148 10.75 -8.46 24.33
CA PRO A 148 10.03 -9.65 24.76
C PRO A 148 8.81 -9.34 25.63
N LYS A 149 8.84 -8.23 26.37
CA LYS A 149 7.76 -7.77 27.24
C LYS A 149 6.52 -7.30 26.45
N TYR A 150 6.67 -6.94 25.14
CA TYR A 150 5.60 -6.38 24.31
C TYR A 150 5.39 -7.18 23.02
N LYS A 151 5.48 -8.49 23.08
CA LYS A 151 5.47 -9.41 21.91
C LYS A 151 4.35 -9.19 20.90
N ASN A 152 3.21 -8.66 21.30
CA ASN A 152 2.02 -8.49 20.45
C ASN A 152 1.40 -7.09 20.57
N SER A 153 2.20 -6.09 20.96
CA SER A 153 1.68 -4.74 21.24
C SER A 153 1.92 -3.78 20.08
N LEU A 154 0.94 -2.95 19.81
CA LEU A 154 1.11 -1.72 19.05
C LEU A 154 1.76 -0.68 19.96
N TYR A 155 2.61 0.15 19.42
CA TYR A 155 3.16 1.29 20.14
C TYR A 155 2.97 2.58 19.32
N LEU A 156 2.86 3.69 20.02
CA LEU A 156 2.83 5.00 19.40
C LEU A 156 4.27 5.46 19.14
N SER A 157 4.50 6.02 17.97
CA SER A 157 5.77 6.60 17.60
C SER A 157 5.56 8.01 17.02
N PRO A 158 6.33 9.01 17.43
CA PRO A 158 6.32 10.31 16.80
C PRO A 158 6.93 10.28 15.39
N ARG A 159 7.70 9.22 15.08
CA ARG A 159 8.35 9.04 13.79
C ARG A 159 7.47 8.24 12.85
N HIS A 160 7.13 8.84 11.71
CA HIS A 160 6.48 8.13 10.61
C HIS A 160 7.42 7.12 9.95
N SER A 161 6.89 5.92 9.62
CA SER A 161 7.57 4.94 8.77
C SER A 161 6.86 4.84 7.43
N SER A 162 7.58 5.11 6.35
CA SER A 162 7.05 5.03 4.98
C SER A 162 6.98 3.60 4.42
N TRP A 163 7.47 2.59 5.14
CA TRP A 163 7.47 1.21 4.69
C TRP A 163 6.17 0.52 5.04
N ALA A 164 5.28 0.40 4.07
CA ALA A 164 3.94 -0.14 4.21
C ALA A 164 3.12 0.57 5.32
N TRP A 165 2.50 1.66 4.99
CA TRP A 165 1.73 2.48 5.92
C TRP A 165 0.32 2.74 5.40
N GLY A 166 -0.53 3.22 6.27
CA GLY A 166 -1.90 3.58 5.92
C GLY A 166 -2.34 4.85 6.62
N THR A 167 -3.32 5.55 6.03
CA THR A 167 -3.90 6.77 6.55
C THR A 167 -5.34 6.92 6.08
N TRP A 168 -5.99 7.96 6.55
CA TRP A 168 -7.40 8.27 6.29
C TRP A 168 -7.55 9.53 5.44
N LYS A 169 -8.73 9.66 4.83
CA LYS A 169 -9.20 10.89 4.24
C LYS A 169 -9.71 11.78 5.36
N ASN A 170 -9.06 12.90 5.60
CA ASN A 170 -9.49 13.96 6.52
C ASN A 170 -10.24 15.04 5.76
#